data_edb361da7543f368f9890d300d1e6cc5
#
_entry.id   edb361da7543f368f9890d300d1e6cc5
#
_cell.length_a   1.000
_cell.length_b   1.000
_cell.length_c   1.000
_cell.angle_alpha   90.00
_cell.angle_beta   90.00
_cell.angle_gamma   90.00
#
_symmetry.space_group_name_H-M   'P 1'
#
loop_
_entity.id
_entity.type
_entity.pdbx_description
1 polymer ?
#
loop_
_entity_poly.entity_id
_entity_poly.type
_entity_poly.pdbx_seq_one_letter_code
_entity_poly.pdbx_strand_id
1 'polypeptide(L)'
;MSRDKLIHLVTIGVISVLSLLLSLAPLHAQTQATINATARSDFRKADADLNKAYRAVLAKVPDAEKQKLKETQRAWIASRDAEAAAAAKEANGGSMGPTLRYGRMTDLTRKRISELEAMIDKGSASASRAESSQSQHDEASSFAQAESSSPASTDSISPDKKWEYKPATNDRGPQIVKAGTDEATGDLLDDCDIGSCGDSANVRWAPDSKRFAFDWGQGRAHQSSFYQLRNDHWEPVKPAPGEEASERAQRDIEAQLKRNGLSTEKLEKKGLYLRYIWSEEKLDRWIDANTAFLYTGLRKVIAKREDPGEMSDGFGADFLFTIKFDDAGNWKIVKTHSMSQKEVDKRGKEQ
;
A
#
# COMPACT_ATOMS: atom_id res chain seq x y z
N MET A 1 -31.59 22.09 -61.14
CA MET A 1 -30.90 21.15 -60.24
C MET A 1 -31.91 20.09 -59.80
N SER A 2 -31.68 18.80 -60.14
CA SER A 2 -32.65 17.73 -59.85
C SER A 2 -32.78 17.49 -58.38
N ARG A 3 -34.01 17.19 -57.87
CA ARG A 3 -34.32 16.89 -56.46
C ARG A 3 -33.40 15.79 -55.89
N ASP A 4 -32.97 14.87 -56.73
CA ASP A 4 -32.07 13.77 -56.33
C ASP A 4 -30.65 14.24 -55.96
N LYS A 5 -30.13 15.28 -56.65
CA LYS A 5 -28.82 15.89 -56.32
C LYS A 5 -28.85 16.64 -54.98
N LEU A 6 -30.01 17.23 -54.63
CA LEU A 6 -30.19 17.92 -53.35
C LEU A 6 -30.23 16.93 -52.17
N ILE A 7 -30.92 15.77 -52.38
CA ILE A 7 -31.01 14.72 -51.34
C ILE A 7 -29.62 14.10 -51.10
N HIS A 8 -28.82 13.85 -52.14
CA HIS A 8 -27.47 13.33 -51.97
C HIS A 8 -26.53 14.33 -51.25
N LEU A 9 -26.64 15.62 -51.50
CA LEU A 9 -25.83 16.63 -50.85
C LEU A 9 -26.15 16.75 -49.33
N VAL A 10 -27.45 16.67 -49.00
CA VAL A 10 -27.88 16.71 -47.59
C VAL A 10 -27.48 15.44 -46.84
N THR A 11 -27.58 14.25 -47.45
CA THR A 11 -27.16 13.00 -46.80
C THR A 11 -25.66 12.92 -46.61
N ILE A 12 -24.84 13.39 -47.53
CA ILE A 12 -23.39 13.44 -47.38
C ILE A 12 -23.00 14.45 -46.27
N GLY A 13 -23.66 15.59 -46.19
CA GLY A 13 -23.44 16.58 -45.14
C GLY A 13 -23.75 16.06 -43.72
N VAL A 14 -24.87 15.34 -43.57
CA VAL A 14 -25.30 14.77 -42.27
C VAL A 14 -24.36 13.63 -41.85
N ILE A 15 -23.92 12.77 -42.76
CA ILE A 15 -22.98 11.70 -42.45
C ILE A 15 -21.60 12.28 -42.08
N SER A 16 -21.14 13.34 -42.72
CA SER A 16 -19.86 13.99 -42.39
C SER A 16 -19.88 14.66 -41.03
N VAL A 17 -21.00 15.31 -40.63
CA VAL A 17 -21.16 15.93 -39.33
C VAL A 17 -21.26 14.87 -38.21
N LEU A 18 -21.97 13.77 -38.46
CA LEU A 18 -22.10 12.66 -37.53
C LEU A 18 -20.76 11.94 -37.33
N SER A 19 -19.95 11.79 -38.42
CA SER A 19 -18.59 11.22 -38.31
C SER A 19 -17.61 12.13 -37.56
N LEU A 20 -17.76 13.45 -37.63
CA LEU A 20 -16.95 14.40 -36.87
C LEU A 20 -17.30 14.43 -35.36
N LEU A 21 -18.56 14.14 -35.01
CA LEU A 21 -19.00 14.02 -33.61
C LEU A 21 -18.59 12.70 -32.96
N LEU A 22 -18.36 11.63 -33.76
CA LEU A 22 -17.86 10.35 -33.26
C LEU A 22 -16.33 10.35 -33.06
N SER A 23 -15.58 11.29 -33.61
CA SER A 23 -14.13 11.43 -33.47
C SER A 23 -13.71 12.32 -32.30
N LEU A 24 -14.64 12.88 -31.53
CA LEU A 24 -14.37 13.34 -30.18
C LEU A 24 -14.21 12.09 -29.30
N ALA A 25 -13.02 11.47 -29.38
CA ALA A 25 -12.60 10.52 -28.35
C ALA A 25 -12.91 11.18 -26.99
N PRO A 26 -13.61 10.49 -26.05
CA PRO A 26 -13.84 11.07 -24.76
C PRO A 26 -12.46 11.42 -24.22
N LEU A 27 -12.16 12.71 -24.02
CA LEU A 27 -11.12 13.10 -23.07
C LEU A 27 -11.46 12.30 -21.83
N HIS A 28 -10.66 11.30 -21.51
CA HIS A 28 -10.86 10.50 -20.31
C HIS A 28 -10.73 11.47 -19.15
N ALA A 29 -11.84 12.02 -18.73
CA ALA A 29 -11.89 12.75 -17.48
C ALA A 29 -11.43 11.76 -16.42
N GLN A 30 -10.21 11.94 -15.92
CA GLN A 30 -9.67 11.12 -14.86
C GLN A 30 -10.67 11.17 -13.71
N THR A 31 -11.22 10.03 -13.32
CA THR A 31 -12.14 10.00 -12.19
C THR A 31 -11.36 10.41 -10.94
N GLN A 32 -12.04 11.03 -9.95
CA GLN A 32 -11.40 11.38 -8.67
C GLN A 32 -10.72 10.15 -8.03
N ALA A 33 -11.28 8.96 -8.24
CA ALA A 33 -10.67 7.71 -7.78
C ALA A 33 -9.31 7.47 -8.44
N THR A 34 -9.19 7.69 -9.75
CA THR A 34 -7.91 7.57 -10.48
C THR A 34 -6.89 8.60 -9.99
N ILE A 35 -7.33 9.85 -9.77
CA ILE A 35 -6.45 10.90 -9.23
C ILE A 35 -5.94 10.54 -7.83
N ASN A 36 -6.82 10.03 -6.96
CA ASN A 36 -6.45 9.56 -5.63
C ASN A 36 -5.48 8.38 -5.69
N ALA A 37 -5.71 7.42 -6.60
CA ALA A 37 -4.83 6.27 -6.79
C ALA A 37 -3.44 6.70 -7.29
N THR A 38 -3.39 7.63 -8.24
CA THR A 38 -2.12 8.21 -8.74
C THR A 38 -1.37 8.91 -7.62
N ALA A 39 -2.02 9.79 -6.86
CA ALA A 39 -1.38 10.50 -5.75
C ALA A 39 -0.82 9.51 -4.69
N ARG A 40 -1.56 8.44 -4.39
CA ARG A 40 -1.08 7.38 -3.50
C ARG A 40 0.13 6.64 -4.08
N SER A 41 0.11 6.33 -5.38
CA SER A 41 1.23 5.68 -6.07
C SER A 41 2.49 6.54 -6.06
N ASP A 42 2.33 7.86 -6.30
CA ASP A 42 3.44 8.81 -6.27
C ASP A 42 4.05 8.93 -4.88
N PHE A 43 3.21 8.92 -3.85
CA PHE A 43 3.67 8.89 -2.46
C PHE A 43 4.46 7.60 -2.17
N ARG A 44 3.94 6.43 -2.52
CA ARG A 44 4.64 5.14 -2.30
C ARG A 44 6.03 5.14 -2.94
N LYS A 45 6.13 5.67 -4.16
CA LYS A 45 7.42 5.78 -4.85
C LYS A 45 8.39 6.71 -4.10
N ALA A 46 7.93 7.89 -3.71
CA ALA A 46 8.75 8.82 -2.95
C ALA A 46 9.18 8.24 -1.59
N ASP A 47 8.31 7.47 -0.94
CA ASP A 47 8.59 6.83 0.35
C ASP A 47 9.64 5.71 0.22
N ALA A 48 9.58 4.90 -0.86
CA ALA A 48 10.62 3.93 -1.18
C ALA A 48 11.99 4.61 -1.44
N ASP A 49 12.01 5.73 -2.17
CA ASP A 49 13.21 6.53 -2.40
C ASP A 49 13.75 7.12 -1.09
N LEU A 50 12.87 7.57 -0.17
CA LEU A 50 13.24 8.05 1.16
C LEU A 50 13.95 6.95 1.97
N ASN A 51 13.38 5.75 1.98
CA ASN A 51 13.94 4.62 2.72
C ASN A 51 15.33 4.24 2.17
N LYS A 52 15.53 4.33 0.86
CA LYS A 52 16.83 4.13 0.22
C LYS A 52 17.85 5.20 0.66
N ALA A 53 17.47 6.48 0.61
CA ALA A 53 18.33 7.58 1.04
C ALA A 53 18.66 7.47 2.53
N TYR A 54 17.68 7.17 3.37
CA TYR A 54 17.88 7.01 4.82
C TYR A 54 18.87 5.87 5.15
N ARG A 55 18.72 4.70 4.51
CA ARG A 55 19.67 3.59 4.67
C ARG A 55 21.09 3.97 4.23
N ALA A 56 21.22 4.72 3.14
CA ALA A 56 22.52 5.17 2.66
C ALA A 56 23.20 6.13 3.67
N VAL A 57 22.45 7.02 4.31
CA VAL A 57 22.97 7.88 5.40
C VAL A 57 23.34 7.02 6.62
N LEU A 58 22.45 6.13 7.05
CA LEU A 58 22.66 5.30 8.23
C LEU A 58 23.90 4.42 8.13
N ALA A 59 24.24 3.96 6.89
CA ALA A 59 25.45 3.18 6.63
C ALA A 59 26.74 4.02 6.75
N LYS A 60 26.66 5.34 6.58
CA LYS A 60 27.81 6.26 6.59
C LYS A 60 27.99 7.01 7.90
N VAL A 61 26.93 7.12 8.68
CA VAL A 61 26.94 7.85 9.97
C VAL A 61 27.63 7.01 11.05
N PRO A 62 28.51 7.59 11.88
CA PRO A 62 29.11 6.91 13.04
C PRO A 62 28.07 6.34 13.99
N ASP A 63 28.35 5.21 14.64
CA ASP A 63 27.41 4.51 15.52
C ASP A 63 26.86 5.42 16.64
N ALA A 64 27.65 6.30 17.17
CA ALA A 64 27.25 7.27 18.19
C ALA A 64 26.14 8.23 17.71
N GLU A 65 26.04 8.48 16.40
CA GLU A 65 25.06 9.41 15.81
C GLU A 65 23.85 8.68 15.25
N LYS A 66 23.94 7.36 15.05
CA LYS A 66 22.83 6.56 14.47
C LYS A 66 21.55 6.68 15.27
N GLN A 67 21.64 6.63 16.60
CA GLN A 67 20.47 6.73 17.48
C GLN A 67 19.76 8.08 17.30
N LYS A 68 20.52 9.17 17.26
CA LYS A 68 20.00 10.53 17.07
C LYS A 68 19.34 10.67 15.68
N LEU A 69 19.94 10.08 14.65
CA LEU A 69 19.36 10.08 13.29
C LEU A 69 18.00 9.34 13.25
N LYS A 70 17.90 8.18 13.94
CA LYS A 70 16.66 7.42 14.05
C LYS A 70 15.57 8.22 14.75
N GLU A 71 15.87 8.85 15.87
CA GLU A 71 14.92 9.68 16.61
C GLU A 71 14.44 10.87 15.78
N THR A 72 15.37 11.53 15.11
CA THR A 72 15.05 12.64 14.20
C THR A 72 14.15 12.19 13.04
N GLN A 73 14.41 11.02 12.46
CA GLN A 73 13.60 10.49 11.36
C GLN A 73 12.19 10.14 11.84
N ARG A 74 12.04 9.52 13.02
CA ARG A 74 10.71 9.23 13.61
C ARG A 74 9.91 10.50 13.88
N ALA A 75 10.54 11.50 14.49
CA ALA A 75 9.91 12.80 14.76
C ALA A 75 9.46 13.48 13.44
N TRP A 76 10.29 13.39 12.40
CA TRP A 76 9.96 13.91 11.07
C TRP A 76 8.77 13.17 10.45
N ILE A 77 8.71 11.84 10.51
CA ILE A 77 7.57 11.05 10.01
C ILE A 77 6.27 11.50 10.70
N ALA A 78 6.28 11.65 12.02
CA ALA A 78 5.12 12.13 12.75
C ALA A 78 4.66 13.52 12.31
N SER A 79 5.61 14.44 12.09
CA SER A 79 5.33 15.80 11.57
C SER A 79 4.75 15.74 10.14
N ARG A 80 5.36 14.95 9.24
CA ARG A 80 4.87 14.74 7.88
C ARG A 80 3.40 14.30 7.87
N ASP A 81 3.09 13.29 8.66
CA ASP A 81 1.75 12.69 8.69
C ASP A 81 0.71 13.65 9.28
N ALA A 82 1.11 14.46 10.29
CA ALA A 82 0.27 15.49 10.86
C ALA A 82 -0.03 16.62 9.85
N GLU A 83 0.99 17.10 9.13
CA GLU A 83 0.83 18.11 8.08
C GLU A 83 -0.04 17.59 6.92
N ALA A 84 0.16 16.34 6.50
CA ALA A 84 -0.64 15.71 5.47
C ALA A 84 -2.12 15.53 5.89
N ALA A 85 -2.35 15.22 7.16
CA ALA A 85 -3.70 15.15 7.71
C ALA A 85 -4.36 16.54 7.78
N ALA A 86 -3.59 17.59 8.05
CA ALA A 86 -4.08 18.97 7.99
C ALA A 86 -4.46 19.36 6.56
N ALA A 87 -3.62 19.08 5.56
CA ALA A 87 -3.92 19.34 4.16
C ALA A 87 -5.20 18.60 3.69
N ALA A 88 -5.43 17.37 4.14
CA ALA A 88 -6.64 16.63 3.82
C ALA A 88 -7.93 17.29 4.38
N LYS A 89 -7.81 18.01 5.50
CA LYS A 89 -8.96 18.73 6.11
C LYS A 89 -9.42 19.90 5.24
N GLU A 90 -8.54 20.50 4.43
CA GLU A 90 -8.88 21.57 3.50
C GLU A 90 -9.92 21.13 2.45
N ALA A 91 -9.98 19.82 2.15
CA ALA A 91 -11.02 19.25 1.30
C ALA A 91 -12.39 19.15 1.98
N ASN A 92 -12.55 19.58 3.24
CA ASN A 92 -13.80 19.54 4.01
C ASN A 92 -14.52 18.18 3.90
N GLY A 93 -13.77 17.08 3.96
CA GLY A 93 -14.30 15.72 3.77
C GLY A 93 -14.64 15.35 2.33
N GLY A 94 -14.32 16.19 1.35
CA GLY A 94 -14.53 15.95 -0.08
C GLY A 94 -13.64 14.84 -0.63
N SER A 95 -13.98 14.35 -1.83
CA SER A 95 -13.26 13.27 -2.53
C SER A 95 -11.81 13.62 -2.88
N MET A 96 -11.41 14.89 -2.79
CA MET A 96 -10.03 15.37 -2.97
C MET A 96 -9.15 15.18 -1.73
N GLY A 97 -9.72 14.90 -0.55
CA GLY A 97 -8.94 14.73 0.68
C GLY A 97 -7.75 13.77 0.56
N PRO A 98 -7.94 12.56 -0.01
CA PRO A 98 -6.83 11.64 -0.26
C PRO A 98 -5.75 12.22 -1.20
N THR A 99 -6.13 12.92 -2.28
CA THR A 99 -5.19 13.57 -3.20
C THR A 99 -4.35 14.61 -2.46
N LEU A 100 -4.97 15.49 -1.68
CA LEU A 100 -4.27 16.53 -0.92
C LEU A 100 -3.34 15.91 0.12
N ARG A 101 -3.81 14.88 0.83
CA ARG A 101 -3.00 14.14 1.80
C ARG A 101 -1.75 13.55 1.16
N TYR A 102 -1.93 12.70 0.15
CA TYR A 102 -0.81 12.02 -0.51
C TYR A 102 0.09 12.98 -1.27
N GLY A 103 -0.46 14.03 -1.88
CA GLY A 103 0.33 15.11 -2.48
C GLY A 103 1.25 15.76 -1.46
N ARG A 104 0.69 16.18 -0.30
CA ARG A 104 1.50 16.78 0.78
C ARG A 104 2.56 15.81 1.32
N MET A 105 2.20 14.54 1.55
CA MET A 105 3.17 13.51 1.96
C MET A 105 4.30 13.39 0.93
N THR A 106 3.99 13.34 -0.36
CA THR A 106 4.98 13.24 -1.44
C THR A 106 5.95 14.41 -1.42
N ASP A 107 5.44 15.64 -1.31
CA ASP A 107 6.28 16.85 -1.32
C ASP A 107 7.24 16.89 -0.13
N LEU A 108 6.72 16.62 1.06
CA LEU A 108 7.53 16.57 2.29
C LEU A 108 8.57 15.45 2.21
N THR A 109 8.20 14.30 1.67
CA THR A 109 9.08 13.14 1.51
C THR A 109 10.22 13.44 0.54
N ARG A 110 9.94 14.06 -0.60
CA ARG A 110 10.98 14.49 -1.57
C ARG A 110 11.95 15.51 -0.96
N LYS A 111 11.42 16.46 -0.18
CA LYS A 111 12.27 17.41 0.55
C LYS A 111 13.20 16.68 1.53
N ARG A 112 12.68 15.69 2.26
CA ARG A 112 13.49 14.92 3.22
C ARG A 112 14.58 14.11 2.53
N ILE A 113 14.29 13.52 1.37
CA ILE A 113 15.30 12.83 0.55
C ILE A 113 16.48 13.76 0.26
N SER A 114 16.22 14.98 -0.24
CA SER A 114 17.27 15.95 -0.52
C SER A 114 18.07 16.35 0.72
N GLU A 115 17.42 16.45 1.89
CA GLU A 115 18.11 16.71 3.16
C GLU A 115 19.06 15.55 3.55
N LEU A 116 18.60 14.30 3.38
CA LEU A 116 19.40 13.11 3.64
C LEU A 116 20.58 12.97 2.67
N GLU A 117 20.36 13.21 1.39
CA GLU A 117 21.41 13.23 0.36
C GLU A 117 22.49 14.28 0.68
N ALA A 118 22.07 15.48 1.08
CA ALA A 118 23.01 16.53 1.51
C ALA A 118 23.83 16.15 2.76
N MET A 119 23.31 15.27 3.63
CA MET A 119 24.08 14.73 4.75
C MET A 119 25.20 13.79 4.29
N ILE A 120 24.92 12.98 3.25
CA ILE A 120 25.92 12.09 2.64
C ILE A 120 27.07 12.90 2.05
N ASP A 121 26.77 13.95 1.32
CA ASP A 121 27.77 14.81 0.65
C ASP A 121 28.66 15.53 1.67
N LYS A 122 28.04 16.06 2.73
CA LYS A 122 28.79 16.73 3.83
C LYS A 122 29.68 15.73 4.60
N GLY A 123 29.17 14.52 4.87
CA GLY A 123 29.95 13.45 5.51
C GLY A 123 31.13 12.99 4.67
N SER A 124 30.94 12.90 3.36
CA SER A 124 32.04 12.58 2.42
C SER A 124 33.12 13.67 2.36
N ALA A 125 32.72 14.94 2.44
CA ALA A 125 33.66 16.06 2.48
C ALA A 125 34.41 16.16 3.83
N SER A 126 33.81 15.69 4.93
CA SER A 126 34.45 15.63 6.26
C SER A 126 35.41 14.45 6.39
N ALA A 127 35.07 13.29 5.79
CA ALA A 127 35.92 12.10 5.82
C ALA A 127 37.23 12.29 5.03
N SER A 128 37.19 13.00 3.91
CA SER A 128 38.43 13.33 3.15
C SER A 128 39.38 14.30 3.88
N ARG A 129 38.91 14.92 4.99
CA ARG A 129 39.71 15.83 5.81
C ARG A 129 40.23 15.16 7.11
N ALA A 130 39.75 13.97 7.47
CA ALA A 130 40.03 13.29 8.73
C ALA A 130 41.05 12.12 8.59
N GLU A 131 41.59 11.84 7.40
CA GLU A 131 42.62 10.80 7.21
C GLU A 131 44.02 11.19 7.66
N SER A 132 44.15 12.25 8.45
CA SER A 132 45.42 12.59 9.09
C SER A 132 45.28 12.83 10.60
N SER A 133 45.01 11.80 11.39
CA SER A 133 45.39 11.70 12.81
C SER A 133 44.80 10.45 13.50
N GLN A 134 45.64 9.46 13.64
CA GLN A 134 45.87 8.52 14.76
C GLN A 134 44.70 8.05 15.64
N SER A 135 44.38 6.73 15.63
CA SER A 135 44.99 5.70 16.53
C SER A 135 44.58 5.73 18.02
N GLN A 136 44.04 4.62 18.47
CA GLN A 136 43.99 4.04 19.82
C GLN A 136 42.96 4.52 20.85
N HIS A 137 41.99 3.70 21.23
CA HIS A 137 42.02 2.85 22.43
C HIS A 137 40.77 1.99 22.56
N ASP A 138 41.03 0.71 22.93
CA ASP A 138 40.06 -0.30 23.38
C ASP A 138 39.37 0.14 24.66
N GLU A 139 38.10 -0.21 24.81
CA GLU A 139 37.64 -1.02 25.98
C GLU A 139 36.18 -1.45 25.82
N ALA A 140 35.97 -2.72 26.09
CA ALA A 140 34.68 -3.36 26.13
C ALA A 140 33.85 -2.91 27.33
N SER A 141 32.55 -2.69 27.12
CA SER A 141 31.56 -2.80 28.14
C SER A 141 30.33 -3.52 27.64
N SER A 142 30.22 -4.76 28.10
CA SER A 142 29.08 -5.63 27.92
C SER A 142 27.92 -5.09 28.78
N PHE A 143 26.79 -4.77 28.15
CA PHE A 143 25.50 -4.79 28.81
C PHE A 143 24.58 -5.71 28.01
N ALA A 144 24.43 -6.91 28.59
CA ALA A 144 23.39 -7.84 28.21
C ALA A 144 22.02 -7.19 28.49
N GLN A 145 21.29 -6.86 27.48
CA GLN A 145 19.88 -6.50 27.58
C GLN A 145 19.08 -7.70 27.12
N ALA A 146 18.30 -8.26 28.04
CA ALA A 146 17.47 -9.42 27.83
C ALA A 146 16.55 -9.19 26.63
N GLU A 147 16.76 -9.97 25.60
CA GLU A 147 15.81 -10.13 24.50
C GLU A 147 14.57 -10.79 25.06
N SER A 148 13.47 -10.05 25.06
CA SER A 148 12.13 -10.62 25.17
C SER A 148 11.86 -11.41 23.90
N SER A 149 12.28 -12.66 23.86
CA SER A 149 11.93 -13.61 22.82
C SER A 149 10.48 -14.03 23.02
N SER A 150 9.55 -13.37 22.33
CA SER A 150 8.27 -14.01 21.99
C SER A 150 8.56 -15.28 21.20
N PRO A 151 7.89 -16.41 21.47
CA PRO A 151 8.12 -17.64 20.74
C PRO A 151 7.86 -17.39 19.25
N ALA A 152 8.87 -17.66 18.42
CA ALA A 152 8.76 -17.60 16.98
C ALA A 152 7.57 -18.45 16.53
N SER A 153 6.58 -17.84 15.88
CA SER A 153 5.48 -18.60 15.31
C SER A 153 6.06 -19.58 14.28
N THR A 154 5.50 -20.78 14.19
CA THR A 154 5.93 -21.84 13.26
C THR A 154 5.91 -21.41 11.80
N ASP A 155 5.30 -20.27 11.48
CA ASP A 155 5.16 -19.71 10.13
C ASP A 155 6.31 -18.80 9.69
N SER A 156 7.27 -18.51 10.58
CA SER A 156 8.43 -17.67 10.22
C SER A 156 9.37 -18.35 9.23
N ILE A 157 9.42 -19.68 9.20
CA ILE A 157 10.31 -20.48 8.34
C ILE A 157 9.51 -21.09 7.19
N SER A 158 10.07 -21.01 5.97
CA SER A 158 9.46 -21.63 4.79
C SER A 158 9.33 -23.15 4.92
N PRO A 159 8.36 -23.81 4.26
CA PRO A 159 8.19 -25.26 4.29
C PRO A 159 9.43 -26.06 3.91
N ASP A 160 10.24 -25.57 2.96
CA ASP A 160 11.51 -26.18 2.54
C ASP A 160 12.70 -25.85 3.45
N LYS A 161 12.46 -25.04 4.51
CA LYS A 161 13.44 -24.62 5.53
C LYS A 161 14.63 -23.82 4.99
N LYS A 162 14.50 -23.21 3.80
CA LYS A 162 15.59 -22.40 3.22
C LYS A 162 15.46 -20.92 3.55
N TRP A 163 14.26 -20.44 3.86
CA TRP A 163 13.94 -19.03 4.03
C TRP A 163 13.34 -18.79 5.40
N GLU A 164 13.66 -17.64 5.97
CA GLU A 164 13.16 -17.23 7.29
C GLU A 164 12.68 -15.77 7.22
N TYR A 165 11.50 -15.52 7.77
CA TYR A 165 10.99 -14.18 7.98
C TYR A 165 11.59 -13.60 9.26
N LYS A 166 12.23 -12.45 9.15
CA LYS A 166 12.70 -11.65 10.28
C LYS A 166 11.78 -10.43 10.42
N PRO A 167 11.04 -10.30 11.53
CA PRO A 167 10.18 -9.15 11.76
C PRO A 167 10.99 -7.86 11.85
N ALA A 168 10.28 -6.74 11.66
CA ALA A 168 10.88 -5.42 11.85
C ALA A 168 11.42 -5.25 13.27
N THR A 169 12.56 -4.62 13.38
CA THR A 169 13.14 -4.17 14.65
C THR A 169 13.22 -2.64 14.64
N ASN A 170 13.70 -2.06 15.74
CA ASN A 170 13.94 -0.61 15.79
C ASN A 170 14.91 -0.11 14.72
N ASP A 171 15.76 -0.99 14.20
CA ASP A 171 16.89 -0.68 13.33
C ASP A 171 16.77 -1.23 11.92
N ARG A 172 15.83 -2.15 11.71
CA ARG A 172 15.70 -2.89 10.46
C ARG A 172 14.22 -3.14 10.17
N GLY A 173 13.83 -2.92 8.91
CA GLY A 173 12.52 -3.33 8.41
C GLY A 173 12.36 -4.86 8.37
N PRO A 174 11.14 -5.33 8.08
CA PRO A 174 10.88 -6.75 7.91
C PRO A 174 11.63 -7.29 6.69
N GLN A 175 12.19 -8.48 6.79
CA GLN A 175 13.04 -9.08 5.76
C GLN A 175 12.80 -10.58 5.63
N ILE A 176 13.08 -11.10 4.44
CA ILE A 176 13.30 -12.52 4.22
C ILE A 176 14.81 -12.77 4.13
N VAL A 177 15.30 -13.69 4.92
CA VAL A 177 16.70 -14.09 4.96
C VAL A 177 16.84 -15.57 4.61
N LYS A 178 18.05 -16.03 4.29
CA LYS A 178 18.35 -17.46 4.27
C LYS A 178 18.25 -17.99 5.69
N ALA A 179 17.54 -19.09 5.88
CA ALA A 179 17.25 -19.63 7.21
C ALA A 179 18.55 -19.91 8.01
N GLY A 180 18.55 -19.46 9.26
CA GLY A 180 19.72 -19.56 10.13
C GLY A 180 20.85 -18.58 9.83
N THR A 181 20.62 -17.58 8.99
CA THR A 181 21.59 -16.51 8.69
C THR A 181 20.92 -15.13 8.79
N ASP A 182 21.72 -14.07 8.63
CA ASP A 182 21.22 -12.69 8.45
C ASP A 182 21.38 -12.20 7.01
N GLU A 183 21.65 -13.12 6.05
CA GLU A 183 21.76 -12.79 4.64
C GLU A 183 20.37 -12.46 4.06
N ALA A 184 20.09 -11.17 3.87
CA ALA A 184 18.82 -10.70 3.32
C ALA A 184 18.70 -11.06 1.84
N THR A 185 17.59 -11.68 1.49
CA THR A 185 17.22 -12.09 0.12
C THR A 185 15.95 -11.43 -0.38
N GLY A 186 15.27 -10.68 0.48
CA GLY A 186 14.09 -9.91 0.16
C GLY A 186 13.82 -8.85 1.22
N ASP A 187 13.63 -7.63 0.79
CA ASP A 187 13.29 -6.49 1.63
C ASP A 187 11.80 -6.18 1.46
N LEU A 188 11.05 -6.26 2.54
CA LEU A 188 9.59 -6.05 2.56
C LEU A 188 9.21 -4.60 2.87
N LEU A 189 10.17 -3.69 2.86
CA LEU A 189 9.95 -2.26 3.15
C LEU A 189 9.11 -1.53 2.11
N ASP A 190 9.03 -2.05 0.88
CA ASP A 190 8.15 -1.46 -0.14
C ASP A 190 6.67 -1.47 0.28
N ASP A 191 6.30 -2.37 1.20
CA ASP A 191 4.94 -2.54 1.67
C ASP A 191 4.67 -1.84 3.00
N CYS A 192 5.70 -1.64 3.83
CA CYS A 192 5.54 -0.96 5.12
C CYS A 192 6.80 -0.20 5.54
N ASP A 193 6.61 0.96 6.12
CA ASP A 193 7.68 1.79 6.69
C ASP A 193 8.29 1.16 7.93
N ILE A 194 9.56 1.49 8.20
CA ILE A 194 10.20 1.11 9.46
C ILE A 194 9.36 1.63 10.64
N GLY A 195 8.82 0.69 11.43
CA GLY A 195 7.94 0.97 12.57
C GLY A 195 6.47 1.15 12.26
N SER A 196 6.02 0.99 10.99
CA SER A 196 4.63 1.14 10.59
C SER A 196 3.94 -0.14 10.11
N CYS A 197 4.65 -1.29 10.07
CA CYS A 197 4.06 -2.57 9.66
C CYS A 197 2.95 -3.09 10.60
N GLY A 198 2.83 -2.51 11.79
CA GLY A 198 1.92 -2.98 12.83
C GLY A 198 2.43 -4.25 13.54
N ASP A 199 1.92 -4.50 14.73
CA ASP A 199 2.31 -5.65 15.57
C ASP A 199 1.85 -7.00 14.99
N SER A 200 1.00 -6.99 13.96
CA SER A 200 0.43 -8.18 13.32
C SER A 200 1.09 -8.54 11.98
N ALA A 201 2.22 -7.90 11.63
CA ALA A 201 2.92 -8.22 10.39
C ALA A 201 3.50 -9.65 10.45
N ASN A 202 3.15 -10.47 9.46
CA ASN A 202 3.64 -11.84 9.35
C ASN A 202 3.72 -12.31 7.90
N VAL A 203 4.38 -13.45 7.70
CA VAL A 203 4.52 -14.11 6.39
C VAL A 203 3.76 -15.44 6.40
N ARG A 204 3.06 -15.70 5.31
CA ARG A 204 2.34 -16.97 5.09
C ARG A 204 2.82 -17.61 3.80
N TRP A 205 3.63 -18.64 3.95
CA TRP A 205 4.30 -19.34 2.86
C TRP A 205 3.33 -20.18 2.01
N ALA A 206 3.54 -20.19 0.70
CA ALA A 206 2.96 -21.21 -0.17
C ALA A 206 3.61 -22.58 0.11
N PRO A 207 2.91 -23.70 -0.13
CA PRO A 207 3.43 -25.05 0.19
C PRO A 207 4.73 -25.41 -0.50
N ASP A 208 5.04 -24.84 -1.65
CA ASP A 208 6.27 -25.09 -2.42
C ASP A 208 7.43 -24.15 -2.06
N SER A 209 7.23 -23.25 -1.11
CA SER A 209 8.22 -22.24 -0.70
C SER A 209 8.72 -21.30 -1.80
N LYS A 210 7.98 -21.19 -2.92
CA LYS A 210 8.35 -20.29 -4.03
C LYS A 210 7.56 -18.99 -4.02
N ARG A 211 6.54 -18.89 -3.17
CA ARG A 211 5.73 -17.70 -2.94
C ARG A 211 5.38 -17.55 -1.47
N PHE A 212 5.09 -16.34 -1.08
CA PHE A 212 4.45 -16.04 0.20
C PHE A 212 3.54 -14.82 0.09
N ALA A 213 2.64 -14.69 1.04
CA ALA A 213 1.92 -13.46 1.30
C ALA A 213 2.50 -12.82 2.57
N PHE A 214 2.80 -11.54 2.50
CA PHE A 214 3.17 -10.71 3.63
C PHE A 214 1.93 -9.96 4.09
N ASP A 215 1.37 -10.38 5.22
CA ASP A 215 0.22 -9.74 5.86
C ASP A 215 0.72 -8.59 6.74
N TRP A 216 0.17 -7.41 6.53
CA TRP A 216 0.55 -6.22 7.28
C TRP A 216 -0.61 -5.23 7.35
N GLY A 217 -0.53 -4.27 8.25
CA GLY A 217 -1.55 -3.25 8.34
C GLY A 217 -1.41 -2.38 9.56
N GLN A 218 -2.09 -1.25 9.53
CA GLN A 218 -2.10 -0.28 10.59
C GLN A 218 -3.54 0.16 10.91
N GLY A 219 -3.90 0.04 12.18
CA GLY A 219 -5.20 0.49 12.68
C GLY A 219 -6.37 -0.27 12.04
N ARG A 220 -7.09 0.37 11.11
CA ARG A 220 -8.32 -0.15 10.51
C ARG A 220 -8.15 -0.68 9.08
N ALA A 221 -6.94 -0.71 8.58
CA ALA A 221 -6.60 -1.18 7.25
C ALA A 221 -5.56 -2.30 7.35
N HIS A 222 -5.90 -3.48 6.83
CA HIS A 222 -5.01 -4.62 6.72
C HIS A 222 -4.94 -5.06 5.27
N GLN A 223 -3.75 -5.49 4.84
CA GLN A 223 -3.53 -5.94 3.47
C GLN A 223 -2.47 -7.05 3.40
N SER A 224 -2.51 -7.81 2.29
CA SER A 224 -1.51 -8.83 1.97
C SER A 224 -0.81 -8.47 0.68
N SER A 225 0.50 -8.38 0.72
CA SER A 225 1.36 -8.26 -0.44
C SER A 225 1.93 -9.62 -0.81
N PHE A 226 1.89 -9.98 -2.09
CA PHE A 226 2.37 -11.27 -2.56
C PHE A 226 3.77 -11.14 -3.13
N TYR A 227 4.61 -12.10 -2.81
CA TYR A 227 6.00 -12.19 -3.28
C TYR A 227 6.27 -13.52 -3.96
N GLN A 228 7.19 -13.50 -4.90
CA GLN A 228 7.67 -14.67 -5.63
C GLN A 228 9.18 -14.72 -5.65
N LEU A 229 9.74 -15.91 -5.49
CA LEU A 229 11.17 -16.16 -5.61
C LEU A 229 11.60 -16.16 -7.09
N ARG A 230 12.60 -15.32 -7.42
CA ARG A 230 13.24 -15.26 -8.74
C ARG A 230 14.74 -15.09 -8.57
N ASN A 231 15.52 -15.99 -9.16
CA ASN A 231 16.99 -15.91 -9.10
C ASN A 231 17.53 -15.72 -7.67
N ASP A 232 16.98 -16.48 -6.72
CA ASP A 232 17.31 -16.40 -5.28
C ASP A 232 16.99 -15.05 -4.60
N HIS A 233 16.17 -14.21 -5.23
CA HIS A 233 15.65 -12.98 -4.66
C HIS A 233 14.11 -12.98 -4.60
N TRP A 234 13.56 -12.35 -3.57
CA TRP A 234 12.13 -12.20 -3.40
C TRP A 234 11.67 -10.89 -4.04
N GLU A 235 10.78 -11.00 -5.01
CA GLU A 235 10.23 -9.88 -5.74
C GLU A 235 8.71 -9.77 -5.51
N PRO A 236 8.17 -8.53 -5.35
CA PRO A 236 6.74 -8.35 -5.21
C PRO A 236 6.02 -8.72 -6.52
N VAL A 237 4.89 -9.38 -6.39
CA VAL A 237 3.99 -9.68 -7.51
C VAL A 237 3.28 -8.40 -7.92
N LYS A 238 3.42 -8.00 -9.19
CA LYS A 238 2.83 -6.78 -9.76
C LYS A 238 2.05 -7.08 -11.05
N PRO A 239 0.83 -6.44 -11.23
CA PRO A 239 0.12 -5.64 -10.23
C PRO A 239 -0.26 -6.47 -9.00
N ALA A 240 -0.51 -5.82 -7.86
CA ALA A 240 -0.87 -6.53 -6.64
C ALA A 240 -2.30 -7.11 -6.73
N PRO A 241 -2.51 -8.41 -6.40
CA PRO A 241 -3.85 -9.02 -6.47
C PRO A 241 -4.90 -8.29 -5.64
N GLY A 242 -4.50 -7.71 -4.54
CA GLY A 242 -5.37 -6.96 -3.66
C GLY A 242 -5.94 -5.69 -4.28
N GLU A 243 -5.24 -5.02 -5.18
CA GLU A 243 -5.76 -3.83 -5.84
C GLU A 243 -7.05 -4.13 -6.60
N GLU A 244 -7.09 -5.19 -7.41
CA GLU A 244 -8.29 -5.61 -8.14
C GLU A 244 -9.40 -6.06 -7.20
N ALA A 245 -9.06 -6.77 -6.13
CA ALA A 245 -9.99 -7.22 -5.11
C ALA A 245 -10.66 -6.05 -4.38
N SER A 246 -9.88 -5.05 -3.97
CA SER A 246 -10.38 -3.83 -3.33
C SER A 246 -11.27 -3.00 -4.24
N GLU A 247 -10.91 -2.84 -5.51
CA GLU A 247 -11.77 -2.18 -6.49
C GLU A 247 -13.11 -2.91 -6.66
N ARG A 248 -13.11 -4.25 -6.62
CA ARG A 248 -14.35 -5.02 -6.69
C ARG A 248 -15.26 -4.74 -5.50
N ALA A 249 -14.72 -4.73 -4.28
CA ALA A 249 -15.46 -4.40 -3.07
C ALA A 249 -16.02 -2.97 -3.12
N GLN A 250 -15.22 -2.01 -3.63
CA GLN A 250 -15.66 -0.64 -3.82
C GLN A 250 -16.84 -0.54 -4.79
N ARG A 251 -16.76 -1.20 -5.96
CA ARG A 251 -17.85 -1.24 -6.95
C ARG A 251 -19.14 -1.85 -6.38
N ASP A 252 -19.03 -2.85 -5.51
CA ASP A 252 -20.22 -3.44 -4.88
C ASP A 252 -20.90 -2.46 -3.92
N ILE A 253 -20.15 -1.71 -3.11
CA ILE A 253 -20.71 -0.65 -2.26
C ILE A 253 -21.39 0.42 -3.09
N GLU A 254 -20.80 0.83 -4.21
CA GLU A 254 -21.43 1.79 -5.13
C GLU A 254 -22.74 1.26 -5.72
N ALA A 255 -22.77 -0.04 -6.06
CA ALA A 255 -24.00 -0.70 -6.50
C ALA A 255 -25.05 -0.79 -5.38
N GLN A 256 -24.65 -1.01 -4.13
CA GLN A 256 -25.55 -0.98 -2.98
C GLN A 256 -26.17 0.41 -2.79
N LEU A 257 -25.36 1.46 -2.83
CA LEU A 257 -25.85 2.85 -2.81
C LEU A 257 -26.90 3.12 -3.89
N LYS A 258 -26.60 2.72 -5.12
CA LYS A 258 -27.51 2.91 -6.25
C LYS A 258 -28.83 2.16 -6.06
N ARG A 259 -28.80 0.92 -5.54
CA ARG A 259 -30.01 0.15 -5.20
C ARG A 259 -30.88 0.86 -4.16
N ASN A 260 -30.26 1.57 -3.22
CA ASN A 260 -30.94 2.38 -2.20
C ASN A 260 -31.32 3.81 -2.71
N GLY A 261 -31.25 4.07 -4.00
CA GLY A 261 -31.57 5.38 -4.59
C GLY A 261 -30.59 6.49 -4.24
N LEU A 262 -29.41 6.13 -3.69
CA LEU A 262 -28.35 7.03 -3.26
C LEU A 262 -27.25 7.13 -4.31
N SER A 263 -26.49 8.20 -4.26
CA SER A 263 -25.21 8.37 -4.96
C SER A 263 -24.34 9.31 -4.13
N THR A 264 -23.04 9.28 -4.34
CA THR A 264 -22.10 10.20 -3.68
C THR A 264 -22.53 11.66 -3.86
N GLU A 265 -22.93 12.04 -5.07
CA GLU A 265 -23.43 13.38 -5.38
C GLU A 265 -24.71 13.74 -4.60
N LYS A 266 -25.66 12.80 -4.48
CA LYS A 266 -26.89 13.02 -3.69
C LYS A 266 -26.60 13.17 -2.19
N LEU A 267 -25.62 12.43 -1.69
CA LEU A 267 -25.17 12.55 -0.31
C LEU A 267 -24.52 13.91 -0.08
N GLU A 268 -23.63 14.33 -0.95
CA GLU A 268 -22.92 15.61 -0.86
C GLU A 268 -23.90 16.80 -0.85
N LYS A 269 -24.91 16.79 -1.71
CA LYS A 269 -25.98 17.83 -1.72
C LYS A 269 -26.75 17.93 -0.40
N LYS A 270 -26.72 16.88 0.42
CA LYS A 270 -27.36 16.82 1.74
C LYS A 270 -26.39 17.07 2.90
N GLY A 271 -25.12 17.46 2.63
CA GLY A 271 -24.10 17.59 3.66
C GLY A 271 -23.62 16.25 4.23
N LEU A 272 -23.90 15.15 3.53
CA LEU A 272 -23.53 13.79 3.91
C LEU A 272 -22.35 13.29 3.07
N TYR A 273 -21.66 12.27 3.56
CA TYR A 273 -20.60 11.59 2.81
C TYR A 273 -20.46 10.13 3.24
N LEU A 274 -19.83 9.31 2.38
CA LEU A 274 -19.47 7.94 2.73
C LEU A 274 -18.15 7.95 3.51
N ARG A 275 -18.26 7.72 4.81
CA ARG A 275 -17.12 7.57 5.70
C ARG A 275 -16.59 6.15 5.64
N TYR A 276 -15.29 6.03 5.41
CA TYR A 276 -14.55 4.78 5.55
C TYR A 276 -14.47 4.39 7.03
N ILE A 277 -14.78 3.14 7.33
CA ILE A 277 -14.72 2.58 8.67
C ILE A 277 -13.56 1.59 8.78
N TRP A 278 -13.48 0.63 7.84
CA TRP A 278 -12.55 -0.48 7.92
C TRP A 278 -12.38 -1.14 6.56
N SER A 279 -11.18 -1.67 6.28
CA SER A 279 -10.93 -2.61 5.18
C SER A 279 -9.95 -3.68 5.60
N GLU A 280 -10.16 -4.86 5.08
CA GLU A 280 -9.24 -5.97 5.16
C GLU A 280 -9.07 -6.59 3.78
N GLU A 281 -7.83 -6.84 3.40
CA GLU A 281 -7.43 -7.47 2.16
C GLU A 281 -6.34 -8.45 2.54
N LYS A 282 -6.72 -9.67 2.91
CA LYS A 282 -5.83 -10.61 3.58
C LYS A 282 -5.87 -11.99 2.93
N LEU A 283 -4.69 -12.60 2.80
CA LEU A 283 -4.63 -14.01 2.43
C LEU A 283 -5.47 -14.81 3.43
N ASP A 284 -6.49 -15.52 2.94
CA ASP A 284 -7.26 -16.44 3.76
C ASP A 284 -6.45 -17.74 3.96
N ARG A 285 -6.03 -18.35 2.85
CA ARG A 285 -5.12 -19.51 2.86
C ARG A 285 -4.57 -19.81 1.47
N TRP A 286 -3.47 -20.52 1.43
CA TRP A 286 -3.02 -21.24 0.25
C TRP A 286 -3.80 -22.53 0.09
N ILE A 287 -4.24 -22.84 -1.12
CA ILE A 287 -4.90 -24.09 -1.49
C ILE A 287 -3.87 -25.10 -1.99
N ASP A 288 -2.96 -24.61 -2.82
CA ASP A 288 -1.80 -25.30 -3.36
C ASP A 288 -0.68 -24.29 -3.65
N ALA A 289 0.39 -24.74 -4.29
CA ALA A 289 1.55 -23.89 -4.64
C ALA A 289 1.19 -22.68 -5.51
N ASN A 290 0.14 -22.79 -6.31
CA ASN A 290 -0.24 -21.79 -7.33
C ASN A 290 -1.62 -21.19 -7.12
N THR A 291 -2.34 -21.59 -6.08
CA THR A 291 -3.71 -21.15 -5.83
C THR A 291 -3.87 -20.66 -4.39
N ALA A 292 -4.40 -19.47 -4.25
CA ALA A 292 -4.67 -18.83 -2.97
C ALA A 292 -6.11 -18.35 -2.87
N PHE A 293 -6.66 -18.32 -1.65
CA PHE A 293 -7.85 -17.56 -1.33
C PHE A 293 -7.45 -16.23 -0.72
N LEU A 294 -7.95 -15.14 -1.31
CA LEU A 294 -7.82 -13.78 -0.79
C LEU A 294 -9.19 -13.30 -0.32
N TYR A 295 -9.28 -12.97 0.94
CA TYR A 295 -10.45 -12.30 1.49
C TYR A 295 -10.31 -10.79 1.33
N THR A 296 -11.42 -10.13 0.97
CA THR A 296 -11.51 -8.68 0.95
C THR A 296 -12.80 -8.25 1.62
N GLY A 297 -12.67 -7.45 2.66
CA GLY A 297 -13.77 -6.82 3.37
C GLY A 297 -13.65 -5.31 3.34
N LEU A 298 -14.76 -4.61 3.12
CA LEU A 298 -14.83 -3.15 3.13
C LEU A 298 -16.09 -2.71 3.85
N ARG A 299 -15.95 -1.74 4.76
CA ARG A 299 -17.07 -1.14 5.49
C ARG A 299 -17.05 0.37 5.36
N LYS A 300 -18.19 0.92 4.98
CA LYS A 300 -18.44 2.35 4.93
C LYS A 300 -19.77 2.66 5.57
N VAL A 301 -19.93 3.89 6.09
CA VAL A 301 -21.18 4.39 6.66
C VAL A 301 -21.48 5.77 6.08
N ILE A 302 -22.75 6.16 6.09
CA ILE A 302 -23.11 7.53 5.81
C ILE A 302 -22.87 8.34 7.09
N ALA A 303 -22.15 9.44 6.99
CA ALA A 303 -21.86 10.36 8.09
C ALA A 303 -22.17 11.81 7.68
N LYS A 304 -22.49 12.65 8.66
CA LYS A 304 -22.65 14.10 8.46
C LYS A 304 -21.29 14.79 8.40
N ARG A 305 -21.14 15.78 7.53
CA ARG A 305 -19.91 16.58 7.44
C ARG A 305 -19.69 17.45 8.69
N GLU A 306 -20.79 17.98 9.23
CA GLU A 306 -20.76 18.85 10.41
C GLU A 306 -20.55 18.07 11.71
N ASP A 307 -21.06 16.84 11.79
CA ASP A 307 -20.87 15.92 12.91
C ASP A 307 -20.50 14.52 12.42
N PRO A 308 -19.20 14.24 12.21
CA PRO A 308 -18.76 12.91 11.77
C PRO A 308 -19.06 11.77 12.75
N GLY A 309 -19.41 12.07 13.99
CA GLY A 309 -19.84 11.09 14.99
C GLY A 309 -21.24 10.57 14.75
N GLU A 310 -22.11 11.39 14.14
CA GLU A 310 -23.45 10.99 13.75
C GLU A 310 -23.40 10.15 12.46
N MET A 311 -23.60 8.86 12.61
CA MET A 311 -23.54 7.88 11.52
C MET A 311 -24.91 7.21 11.36
N SER A 312 -25.28 6.97 10.11
CA SER A 312 -26.46 6.19 9.75
C SER A 312 -26.07 4.96 8.93
N ASP A 313 -26.90 4.51 8.05
CA ASP A 313 -26.78 3.27 7.26
C ASP A 313 -25.36 2.86 6.92
N GLY A 314 -25.02 1.60 7.24
CA GLY A 314 -23.76 0.98 6.91
C GLY A 314 -23.84 0.19 5.60
N PHE A 315 -22.75 0.25 4.84
CA PHE A 315 -22.54 -0.53 3.61
C PHE A 315 -21.34 -1.43 3.80
N GLY A 316 -21.50 -2.69 3.43
CA GLY A 316 -20.44 -3.69 3.53
C GLY A 316 -20.32 -4.49 2.24
N ALA A 317 -19.10 -4.84 1.90
CA ALA A 317 -18.77 -5.75 0.82
C ALA A 317 -17.75 -6.75 1.32
N ASP A 318 -18.07 -8.04 1.20
CA ASP A 318 -17.22 -9.15 1.61
C ASP A 318 -17.09 -10.14 0.48
N PHE A 319 -15.87 -10.41 0.09
CA PHE A 319 -15.56 -11.33 -0.99
C PHE A 319 -14.46 -12.30 -0.60
N LEU A 320 -14.59 -13.53 -1.08
CA LEU A 320 -13.50 -14.50 -1.13
C LEU A 320 -13.13 -14.70 -2.60
N PHE A 321 -11.94 -14.27 -2.98
CA PHE A 321 -11.39 -14.45 -4.31
C PHE A 321 -10.53 -15.69 -4.37
N THR A 322 -10.65 -16.46 -5.46
CA THR A 322 -9.68 -17.49 -5.80
C THR A 322 -8.70 -16.89 -6.80
N ILE A 323 -7.45 -16.76 -6.38
CA ILE A 323 -6.35 -16.26 -7.20
C ILE A 323 -5.53 -17.44 -7.66
N LYS A 324 -5.18 -17.45 -8.94
CA LYS A 324 -4.29 -18.45 -9.53
C LYS A 324 -3.08 -17.78 -10.15
N PHE A 325 -1.90 -18.27 -9.77
CA PHE A 325 -0.60 -17.84 -10.28
C PHE A 325 -0.11 -18.80 -11.36
N ASP A 326 0.63 -18.28 -12.33
CA ASP A 326 1.42 -19.09 -13.26
C ASP A 326 2.90 -19.14 -12.84
N ASP A 327 3.71 -19.91 -13.57
CA ASP A 327 5.14 -20.05 -13.26
C ASP A 327 5.94 -18.76 -13.53
N ALA A 328 5.43 -17.89 -14.39
CA ALA A 328 6.02 -16.58 -14.65
C ALA A 328 5.66 -15.54 -13.58
N GLY A 329 4.79 -15.90 -12.61
CA GLY A 329 4.32 -15.01 -11.53
C GLY A 329 3.19 -14.10 -11.93
N ASN A 330 2.62 -14.26 -13.13
CA ASN A 330 1.37 -13.61 -13.44
C ASN A 330 0.24 -14.28 -12.65
N TRP A 331 -0.80 -13.51 -12.37
CA TRP A 331 -1.94 -14.00 -11.61
C TRP A 331 -3.26 -13.58 -12.26
N LYS A 332 -4.31 -14.28 -11.89
CA LYS A 332 -5.68 -13.91 -12.26
C LYS A 332 -6.68 -14.32 -11.17
N ILE A 333 -7.73 -13.56 -11.01
CA ILE A 333 -8.91 -13.97 -10.25
C ILE A 333 -9.68 -14.96 -11.12
N VAL A 334 -9.77 -16.23 -10.68
CA VAL A 334 -10.49 -17.29 -11.39
C VAL A 334 -11.89 -17.51 -10.85
N LYS A 335 -12.16 -17.09 -9.62
CA LYS A 335 -13.47 -17.16 -8.97
C LYS A 335 -13.64 -16.01 -7.98
N THR A 336 -14.84 -15.45 -7.95
CA THR A 336 -15.28 -14.46 -6.96
C THR A 336 -16.50 -15.03 -6.25
N HIS A 337 -16.45 -15.07 -4.92
CA HIS A 337 -17.55 -15.45 -4.07
C HIS A 337 -17.91 -14.28 -3.16
N SER A 338 -19.15 -13.77 -3.27
CA SER A 338 -19.68 -12.79 -2.31
C SER A 338 -20.09 -13.53 -1.05
N MET A 339 -19.53 -13.14 0.07
CA MET A 339 -19.75 -13.82 1.34
C MET A 339 -20.98 -13.26 2.05
N SER A 340 -21.78 -14.15 2.61
CA SER A 340 -22.85 -13.80 3.55
C SER A 340 -22.26 -13.41 4.92
N GLN A 341 -23.00 -12.65 5.72
CA GLN A 341 -22.59 -12.31 7.09
C GLN A 341 -22.25 -13.55 7.94
N LYS A 342 -23.01 -14.63 7.77
CA LYS A 342 -22.74 -15.90 8.48
C LYS A 342 -21.38 -16.51 8.12
N GLU A 343 -20.97 -16.40 6.85
CA GLU A 343 -19.64 -16.87 6.40
C GLU A 343 -18.53 -16.00 6.94
N VAL A 344 -18.73 -14.67 6.96
CA VAL A 344 -17.79 -13.72 7.56
C VAL A 344 -17.63 -13.98 9.05
N ASP A 345 -18.74 -14.16 9.79
CA ASP A 345 -18.72 -14.46 11.23
C ASP A 345 -18.02 -15.79 11.53
N LYS A 346 -18.21 -16.79 10.68
CA LYS A 346 -17.52 -18.08 10.80
C LYS A 346 -16.02 -17.93 10.60
N ARG A 347 -15.60 -17.20 9.54
CA ARG A 347 -14.19 -16.90 9.26
C ARG A 347 -13.52 -16.20 10.44
N GLY A 348 -14.18 -15.22 11.04
CA GLY A 348 -13.64 -14.48 12.20
C GLY A 348 -13.46 -15.31 13.47
N LYS A 349 -14.06 -16.51 13.55
CA LYS A 349 -13.88 -17.46 14.67
C LYS A 349 -12.78 -18.49 14.41
N GLU A 350 -12.40 -18.68 13.15
CA GLU A 350 -11.40 -19.68 12.71
C GLU A 350 -9.99 -19.06 12.56
N GLN A 351 -9.87 -17.73 12.67
CA GLN A 351 -8.61 -16.96 12.71
C GLN A 351 -8.22 -16.56 14.13
#